data_1ea018d2bf9d096decc0c51dd0688511
#
_entry.id   1ea018d2bf9d096decc0c51dd0688511
#
_cell.length_a   1.000
_cell.length_b   1.000
_cell.length_c   1.000
_cell.angle_alpha   90.00
_cell.angle_beta   90.00
_cell.angle_gamma   90.00
#
_symmetry.space_group_name_H-M   'P 1'
#
loop_
_entity.id
_entity.type
_entity.pdbx_description
1 polymer ?
#
loop_
_entity_poly.entity_id
_entity_poly.type
_entity_poly.pdbx_seq_one_letter_code
_entity_poly.pdbx_strand_id
1 'polypeptide(L)'
;MDNAALNQETEKLKAKLTAAELPAELKTKAEEMIGRLALMGEGQGYSNEYDRVSQYLNWIVALPWNKATEDRLDLTAARQILDKHHYGMGQVKDRILEYLATMSLTRGKAEAGRAPILCLVGLVGTGKTTFGPSLAEALRRKYVRIPFGGLGSALDLRGQSRLHPDAEPGLIIKALKRAGSNNPVMLLDEIDRVTEGARADIMGVLVELLDPEQNAQFTDHYLDYPFDLSQVLFVATGNNTKNVATAVLDRLEIIQMPSYTDEEKIAIAKQYMLPKVLAESGLSQDNLTIDESIWPKIVRPLGFDAGIRTLERTLDGVAGKIAKEIVGGGSKQFHLTAANIKNYLPDY
;
A
#
# COMPACT_ATOMS: atom_id res chain seq x y z
N MET A 1 -20.20 -4.30 38.82
CA MET A 1 -18.88 -4.98 38.83
C MET A 1 -18.23 -4.75 40.16
N ASP A 2 -17.57 -5.76 40.71
CA ASP A 2 -16.94 -5.66 42.03
C ASP A 2 -15.70 -4.74 41.94
N ASN A 3 -15.45 -3.88 42.93
CA ASN A 3 -14.27 -2.99 43.00
C ASN A 3 -12.95 -3.69 42.73
N ALA A 4 -12.88 -4.98 43.00
CA ALA A 4 -11.74 -5.82 42.72
C ALA A 4 -11.55 -6.07 41.19
N ALA A 5 -12.62 -6.24 40.42
CA ALA A 5 -12.57 -6.41 38.97
C ALA A 5 -12.13 -5.12 38.26
N LEU A 6 -12.63 -3.98 38.74
CA LEU A 6 -12.27 -2.64 38.23
C LEU A 6 -10.75 -2.37 38.41
N ASN A 7 -10.24 -2.63 39.61
CA ASN A 7 -8.82 -2.48 39.90
C ASN A 7 -7.96 -3.41 39.02
N GLN A 8 -8.40 -4.65 38.79
CA GLN A 8 -7.68 -5.59 37.94
C GLN A 8 -7.62 -5.13 36.44
N GLU A 9 -8.69 -4.54 35.93
CA GLU A 9 -8.74 -4.01 34.56
C GLU A 9 -7.83 -2.79 34.40
N THR A 10 -7.86 -1.87 35.38
CA THR A 10 -7.00 -0.69 35.39
C THR A 10 -5.51 -1.07 35.49
N GLU A 11 -5.18 -2.06 36.32
CA GLU A 11 -3.80 -2.59 36.42
C GLU A 11 -3.32 -3.26 35.11
N LYS A 12 -4.20 -3.95 34.39
CA LYS A 12 -3.88 -4.48 33.05
C LYS A 12 -3.55 -3.36 32.04
N LEU A 13 -4.30 -2.25 32.07
CA LEU A 13 -4.02 -1.09 31.21
C LEU A 13 -2.67 -0.45 31.57
N LYS A 14 -2.38 -0.28 32.87
CA LYS A 14 -1.06 0.22 33.34
C LYS A 14 0.10 -0.68 32.92
N ALA A 15 -0.07 -1.99 33.04
CA ALA A 15 0.96 -2.94 32.64
C ALA A 15 1.26 -2.85 31.12
N LYS A 16 0.23 -2.75 30.28
CA LYS A 16 0.39 -2.53 28.82
C LYS A 16 1.15 -1.23 28.54
N LEU A 17 0.78 -0.14 29.22
CA LEU A 17 1.41 1.16 29.04
C LEU A 17 2.88 1.15 29.46
N THR A 18 3.19 0.49 30.57
CA THR A 18 4.56 0.38 31.10
C THR A 18 5.48 -0.43 30.17
N ALA A 19 4.93 -1.46 29.52
CA ALA A 19 5.65 -2.30 28.56
C ALA A 19 5.87 -1.64 27.19
N ALA A 20 5.18 -0.53 26.89
CA ALA A 20 5.24 0.15 25.60
C ALA A 20 6.31 1.25 25.60
N GLU A 21 7.00 1.36 24.45
CA GLU A 21 7.97 2.44 24.17
C GLU A 21 7.23 3.67 23.62
N LEU A 22 6.61 4.45 24.50
CA LEU A 22 5.89 5.67 24.15
C LEU A 22 6.75 6.93 24.37
N PRO A 23 6.48 8.01 23.61
CA PRO A 23 6.99 9.33 23.95
C PRO A 23 6.58 9.72 25.39
N ALA A 24 7.51 10.33 26.13
CA ALA A 24 7.32 10.59 27.56
C ALA A 24 6.04 11.39 27.87
N GLU A 25 5.76 12.44 27.08
CA GLU A 25 4.58 13.27 27.24
C GLU A 25 3.27 12.47 27.00
N LEU A 26 3.26 11.64 25.94
CA LEU A 26 2.11 10.79 25.63
C LEU A 26 1.88 9.73 26.72
N LYS A 27 2.95 9.21 27.28
CA LYS A 27 2.91 8.25 28.41
C LYS A 27 2.28 8.89 29.64
N THR A 28 2.73 10.10 30.01
CA THR A 28 2.16 10.87 31.13
C THR A 28 0.66 11.14 30.93
N LYS A 29 0.27 11.61 29.72
CA LYS A 29 -1.15 11.83 29.36
C LYS A 29 -1.98 10.55 29.49
N ALA A 30 -1.44 9.42 29.07
CA ALA A 30 -2.11 8.12 29.19
C ALA A 30 -2.22 7.64 30.64
N GLU A 31 -1.19 7.85 31.47
CA GLU A 31 -1.21 7.54 32.91
C GLU A 31 -2.26 8.39 33.67
N GLU A 32 -2.39 9.67 33.32
CA GLU A 32 -3.44 10.54 33.89
C GLU A 32 -4.85 10.06 33.51
N MET A 33 -5.05 9.59 32.24
CA MET A 33 -6.34 9.04 31.81
C MET A 33 -6.71 7.79 32.63
N ILE A 34 -5.76 6.88 32.85
CA ILE A 34 -5.96 5.70 33.70
C ILE A 34 -6.24 6.11 35.15
N GLY A 35 -5.53 7.11 35.69
CA GLY A 35 -5.73 7.64 37.03
C GLY A 35 -7.15 8.18 37.21
N ARG A 36 -7.69 8.91 36.23
CA ARG A 36 -9.08 9.40 36.25
C ARG A 36 -10.10 8.27 36.25
N LEU A 37 -9.86 7.21 35.43
CA LEU A 37 -10.74 6.03 35.47
C LEU A 37 -10.80 5.39 36.85
N ALA A 38 -9.65 5.28 37.55
CA ALA A 38 -9.60 4.71 38.89
C ALA A 38 -10.38 5.54 39.92
N LEU A 39 -10.55 6.87 39.72
CA LEU A 39 -11.30 7.77 40.58
C LEU A 39 -12.81 7.81 40.31
N MET A 40 -13.26 7.36 39.12
CA MET A 40 -14.68 7.46 38.72
C MET A 40 -15.61 6.52 39.49
N GLY A 41 -15.09 5.45 40.10
CA GLY A 41 -15.91 4.48 40.86
C GLY A 41 -16.97 3.79 40.00
N GLU A 42 -17.90 3.04 40.63
CA GLU A 42 -18.95 2.26 39.95
C GLU A 42 -20.17 3.14 39.52
N GLY A 43 -19.96 4.23 38.80
CA GLY A 43 -21.04 5.05 38.26
C GLY A 43 -21.51 4.62 36.87
N GLN A 44 -22.71 5.10 36.46
CA GLN A 44 -23.34 4.81 35.16
C GLN A 44 -22.48 5.21 33.91
N GLY A 45 -21.38 5.91 34.05
CA GLY A 45 -20.48 6.33 32.99
C GLY A 45 -19.18 5.51 32.87
N TYR A 46 -18.86 4.70 33.88
CA TYR A 46 -17.56 4.03 33.96
C TYR A 46 -17.30 3.09 32.77
N SER A 47 -18.25 2.23 32.40
CA SER A 47 -18.06 1.25 31.33
C SER A 47 -17.74 1.92 29.99
N ASN A 48 -18.48 2.97 29.63
CA ASN A 48 -18.28 3.70 28.39
C ASN A 48 -16.94 4.44 28.37
N GLU A 49 -16.53 5.02 29.50
CA GLU A 49 -15.26 5.73 29.60
C GLU A 49 -14.08 4.75 29.63
N TYR A 50 -14.23 3.61 30.30
CA TYR A 50 -13.27 2.52 30.27
C TYR A 50 -13.03 2.02 28.82
N ASP A 51 -14.09 1.77 28.07
CA ASP A 51 -14.00 1.30 26.69
C ASP A 51 -13.27 2.32 25.81
N ARG A 52 -13.59 3.61 25.95
CA ARG A 52 -12.92 4.69 25.21
C ARG A 52 -11.43 4.79 25.54
N VAL A 53 -11.08 4.77 26.82
CA VAL A 53 -9.68 4.86 27.26
C VAL A 53 -8.93 3.60 26.87
N SER A 54 -9.51 2.42 27.06
CA SER A 54 -8.92 1.14 26.66
C SER A 54 -8.66 1.08 25.17
N GLN A 55 -9.60 1.50 24.34
CA GLN A 55 -9.48 1.56 22.89
C GLN A 55 -8.35 2.52 22.47
N TYR A 56 -8.31 3.72 23.05
CA TYR A 56 -7.24 4.68 22.79
C TYR A 56 -5.86 4.14 23.18
N LEU A 57 -5.73 3.54 24.37
CA LEU A 57 -4.47 2.95 24.84
C LEU A 57 -4.02 1.81 23.94
N ASN A 58 -4.94 0.95 23.48
CA ASN A 58 -4.62 -0.11 22.54
C ASN A 58 -4.10 0.44 21.20
N TRP A 59 -4.54 1.63 20.78
CA TRP A 59 -4.01 2.29 19.59
C TRP A 59 -2.60 2.83 19.83
N ILE A 60 -2.39 3.66 20.85
CA ILE A 60 -1.09 4.30 21.08
C ILE A 60 0.02 3.29 21.40
N VAL A 61 -0.30 2.22 22.15
CA VAL A 61 0.66 1.14 22.47
C VAL A 61 1.04 0.31 21.25
N ALA A 62 0.13 0.15 20.28
CA ALA A 62 0.37 -0.65 19.09
C ALA A 62 1.13 0.09 17.99
N LEU A 63 1.34 1.40 18.11
CA LEU A 63 2.06 2.18 17.11
C LEU A 63 3.58 2.04 17.27
N PRO A 64 4.30 2.02 16.14
CA PRO A 64 5.76 1.86 16.11
C PRO A 64 6.50 3.19 16.32
N TRP A 65 6.39 3.81 17.49
CA TRP A 65 6.97 5.14 17.78
C TRP A 65 8.47 5.23 17.50
N ASN A 66 9.23 4.19 17.91
CA ASN A 66 10.70 4.14 17.76
C ASN A 66 11.18 2.85 17.08
N LYS A 67 10.30 2.16 16.35
CA LYS A 67 10.60 0.87 15.70
C LYS A 67 10.85 1.05 14.22
N ALA A 68 12.12 1.12 13.82
CA ALA A 68 12.53 1.13 12.42
C ALA A 68 13.03 -0.23 11.96
N THR A 69 12.87 -0.52 10.67
CA THR A 69 13.62 -1.60 10.00
C THR A 69 14.98 -1.07 9.55
N GLU A 70 15.98 -1.96 9.50
CA GLU A 70 17.29 -1.59 8.99
C GLU A 70 17.28 -1.56 7.45
N ASP A 71 17.64 -0.40 6.88
CA ASP A 71 17.64 -0.20 5.43
C ASP A 71 18.82 -0.89 4.76
N ARG A 72 18.52 -1.56 3.65
CA ARG A 72 19.50 -2.02 2.68
C ARG A 72 19.59 -1.03 1.52
N LEU A 73 20.71 -0.30 1.45
CA LEU A 73 20.99 0.70 0.39
C LEU A 73 22.03 0.15 -0.61
N ASP A 74 21.75 -1.00 -1.20
CA ASP A 74 22.58 -1.69 -2.20
C ASP A 74 21.88 -1.56 -3.56
N LEU A 75 22.40 -0.69 -4.43
CA LEU A 75 21.82 -0.41 -5.75
C LEU A 75 21.86 -1.62 -6.67
N THR A 76 22.89 -2.48 -6.57
CA THR A 76 22.99 -3.70 -7.37
C THR A 76 21.87 -4.68 -7.00
N ALA A 77 21.68 -4.90 -5.71
CA ALA A 77 20.60 -5.74 -5.23
C ALA A 77 19.22 -5.14 -5.53
N ALA A 78 19.06 -3.82 -5.41
CA ALA A 78 17.82 -3.13 -5.78
C ALA A 78 17.51 -3.33 -7.28
N ARG A 79 18.51 -3.20 -8.17
CA ARG A 79 18.34 -3.47 -9.60
C ARG A 79 17.89 -4.90 -9.86
N GLN A 80 18.51 -5.89 -9.23
CA GLN A 80 18.13 -7.29 -9.37
C GLN A 80 16.68 -7.57 -8.97
N ILE A 81 16.23 -6.95 -7.87
CA ILE A 81 14.85 -7.09 -7.41
C ILE A 81 13.87 -6.43 -8.39
N LEU A 82 14.19 -5.24 -8.89
CA LEU A 82 13.37 -4.56 -9.90
C LEU A 82 13.31 -5.36 -11.20
N ASP A 83 14.41 -5.96 -11.63
CA ASP A 83 14.46 -6.78 -12.86
C ASP A 83 13.71 -8.10 -12.69
N LYS A 84 13.72 -8.68 -11.50
CA LYS A 84 12.96 -9.89 -11.15
C LYS A 84 11.45 -9.69 -11.24
N HIS A 85 10.96 -8.52 -10.79
CA HIS A 85 9.52 -8.27 -10.66
C HIS A 85 8.92 -7.46 -11.83
N HIS A 86 9.74 -6.78 -12.61
CA HIS A 86 9.28 -5.90 -13.69
C HIS A 86 10.05 -6.17 -14.98
N TYR A 87 9.34 -6.61 -16.00
CA TYR A 87 9.92 -6.78 -17.33
C TYR A 87 10.12 -5.41 -18.01
N GLY A 88 11.24 -5.23 -18.69
CA GLY A 88 11.54 -3.97 -19.39
C GLY A 88 11.66 -2.76 -18.46
N MET A 89 11.07 -1.63 -18.87
CA MET A 89 10.97 -0.37 -18.08
C MET A 89 12.32 0.17 -17.59
N GLY A 90 13.37 0.06 -18.41
CA GLY A 90 14.73 0.47 -18.01
C GLY A 90 14.80 1.89 -17.45
N GLN A 91 14.21 2.86 -18.13
CA GLN A 91 14.20 4.27 -17.70
C GLN A 91 13.52 4.47 -16.34
N VAL A 92 12.40 3.77 -16.07
CA VAL A 92 11.69 3.84 -14.79
C VAL A 92 12.58 3.29 -13.67
N LYS A 93 13.21 2.13 -13.91
CA LYS A 93 14.12 1.50 -12.96
C LYS A 93 15.34 2.37 -12.67
N ASP A 94 15.91 2.97 -13.70
CA ASP A 94 17.08 3.87 -13.56
C ASP A 94 16.73 5.08 -12.71
N ARG A 95 15.57 5.72 -12.92
CA ARG A 95 15.10 6.84 -12.08
C ARG A 95 14.88 6.42 -10.62
N ILE A 96 14.32 5.23 -10.38
CA ILE A 96 14.18 4.69 -9.02
C ILE A 96 15.56 4.48 -8.38
N LEU A 97 16.55 3.96 -9.12
CA LEU A 97 17.89 3.74 -8.59
C LEU A 97 18.63 5.06 -8.33
N GLU A 98 18.45 6.08 -9.16
CA GLU A 98 18.96 7.44 -8.92
C GLU A 98 18.39 8.02 -7.61
N TYR A 99 17.09 7.84 -7.40
CA TYR A 99 16.43 8.24 -6.15
C TYR A 99 17.02 7.51 -4.93
N LEU A 100 17.19 6.18 -5.01
CA LEU A 100 17.81 5.39 -3.95
C LEU A 100 19.27 5.78 -3.68
N ALA A 101 20.02 6.14 -4.72
CA ALA A 101 21.39 6.64 -4.60
C ALA A 101 21.42 7.97 -3.85
N THR A 102 20.53 8.90 -4.19
CA THR A 102 20.40 10.18 -3.48
C THR A 102 20.03 9.97 -2.02
N MET A 103 19.06 9.10 -1.73
CA MET A 103 18.67 8.74 -0.36
C MET A 103 19.86 8.15 0.42
N SER A 104 20.69 7.33 -0.23
CA SER A 104 21.89 6.75 0.39
C SER A 104 22.94 7.84 0.75
N LEU A 105 23.15 8.81 -0.13
CA LEU A 105 24.14 9.89 0.06
C LEU A 105 23.70 10.95 1.09
N THR A 106 22.39 11.14 1.26
CA THR A 106 21.82 12.12 2.20
C THR A 106 21.51 11.53 3.57
N ARG A 107 21.62 10.21 3.72
CA ARG A 107 21.35 9.53 5.00
C ARG A 107 22.18 10.13 6.14
N GLY A 108 21.49 10.53 7.22
CA GLY A 108 22.12 11.14 8.41
C GLY A 108 22.52 12.62 8.25
N LYS A 109 22.19 13.25 7.12
CA LYS A 109 22.39 14.69 6.91
C LYS A 109 21.10 15.47 7.17
N ALA A 110 21.21 16.78 7.37
CA ALA A 110 20.05 17.66 7.57
C ALA A 110 19.10 17.70 6.34
N GLU A 111 19.62 17.36 5.15
CA GLU A 111 18.88 17.28 3.90
C GLU A 111 18.18 15.93 3.69
N ALA A 112 18.36 14.96 4.60
CA ALA A 112 17.67 13.69 4.53
C ALA A 112 16.15 13.90 4.58
N GLY A 113 15.42 13.32 3.61
CA GLY A 113 13.96 13.50 3.51
C GLY A 113 13.49 14.68 2.64
N ARG A 114 14.40 15.54 2.15
CA ARG A 114 14.03 16.65 1.24
C ARG A 114 13.96 16.27 -0.24
N ALA A 115 14.28 15.01 -0.58
CA ALA A 115 14.14 14.54 -1.95
C ALA A 115 12.66 14.54 -2.38
N PRO A 116 12.33 14.96 -3.61
CA PRO A 116 10.98 14.86 -4.14
C PRO A 116 10.46 13.43 -4.07
N ILE A 117 9.18 13.28 -3.82
CA ILE A 117 8.56 11.97 -3.65
C ILE A 117 8.25 11.35 -5.00
N LEU A 118 8.63 10.08 -5.21
CA LEU A 118 8.38 9.37 -6.46
C LEU A 118 6.87 9.25 -6.73
N CYS A 119 6.43 9.68 -7.91
CA CYS A 119 5.07 9.53 -8.38
C CYS A 119 5.03 8.82 -9.73
N LEU A 120 4.52 7.59 -9.75
CA LEU A 120 4.39 6.79 -10.96
C LEU A 120 3.07 7.14 -11.67
N VAL A 121 3.15 7.77 -12.84
CA VAL A 121 1.98 8.22 -13.61
C VAL A 121 1.90 7.45 -14.93
N GLY A 122 0.74 6.92 -15.25
CA GLY A 122 0.53 6.20 -16.51
C GLY A 122 -0.81 5.50 -16.59
N LEU A 123 -1.11 4.90 -17.72
CA LEU A 123 -2.39 4.24 -17.96
C LEU A 123 -2.64 3.06 -17.01
N VAL A 124 -3.91 2.66 -16.93
CA VAL A 124 -4.32 1.52 -16.09
C VAL A 124 -3.62 0.25 -16.57
N GLY A 125 -3.17 -0.59 -15.62
CA GLY A 125 -2.55 -1.87 -15.95
C GLY A 125 -1.07 -1.82 -16.33
N THR A 126 -0.39 -0.66 -16.26
CA THR A 126 1.06 -0.54 -16.54
C THR A 126 1.97 -0.96 -15.39
N GLY A 127 1.42 -1.48 -14.28
CA GLY A 127 2.23 -2.00 -13.19
C GLY A 127 2.66 -0.98 -12.13
N LYS A 128 2.09 0.24 -12.09
CA LYS A 128 2.44 1.28 -11.12
C LYS A 128 2.44 0.81 -9.68
N THR A 129 1.36 0.16 -9.27
CA THR A 129 1.15 -0.30 -7.88
C THR A 129 2.14 -1.39 -7.46
N THR A 130 2.67 -2.17 -8.42
CA THR A 130 3.60 -3.27 -8.13
C THR A 130 5.02 -2.81 -7.82
N PHE A 131 5.39 -1.57 -8.17
CA PHE A 131 6.70 -1.00 -7.79
C PHE A 131 6.83 -0.74 -6.29
N GLY A 132 5.73 -0.45 -5.59
CA GLY A 132 5.75 -0.23 -4.14
C GLY A 132 6.31 -1.43 -3.35
N PRO A 133 5.74 -2.65 -3.49
CA PRO A 133 6.30 -3.85 -2.88
C PRO A 133 7.75 -4.14 -3.28
N SER A 134 8.10 -3.94 -4.56
CA SER A 134 9.45 -4.19 -5.04
C SER A 134 10.47 -3.24 -4.41
N LEU A 135 10.10 -1.97 -4.23
CA LEU A 135 10.91 -0.97 -3.56
C LEU A 135 11.08 -1.32 -2.06
N ALA A 136 10.01 -1.77 -1.41
CA ALA A 136 10.06 -2.21 -0.03
C ALA A 136 10.97 -3.45 0.15
N GLU A 137 10.90 -4.42 -0.76
CA GLU A 137 11.80 -5.58 -0.79
C GLU A 137 13.26 -5.16 -0.97
N ALA A 138 13.52 -4.23 -1.91
CA ALA A 138 14.86 -3.72 -2.18
C ALA A 138 15.50 -3.04 -0.96
N LEU A 139 14.72 -2.27 -0.22
CA LEU A 139 15.13 -1.56 0.99
C LEU A 139 15.05 -2.40 2.27
N ARG A 140 14.46 -3.60 2.24
CA ARG A 140 14.09 -4.40 3.42
C ARG A 140 13.15 -3.68 4.38
N ARG A 141 12.34 -2.76 3.86
CA ARG A 141 11.30 -2.06 4.62
C ARG A 141 9.98 -2.81 4.59
N LYS A 142 9.10 -2.52 5.56
CA LYS A 142 7.71 -2.96 5.50
C LYS A 142 6.96 -2.19 4.41
N TYR A 143 5.95 -2.83 3.83
CA TYR A 143 5.11 -2.22 2.80
C TYR A 143 3.69 -2.05 3.29
N VAL A 144 3.13 -0.88 3.03
CA VAL A 144 1.70 -0.59 3.23
C VAL A 144 1.14 0.22 2.07
N ARG A 145 -0.14 0.00 1.76
CA ARG A 145 -0.85 0.70 0.70
C ARG A 145 -2.04 1.45 1.28
N ILE A 146 -2.21 2.69 0.86
CA ILE A 146 -3.38 3.52 1.14
C ILE A 146 -4.06 3.81 -0.19
N PRO A 147 -5.25 3.25 -0.46
CA PRO A 147 -6.02 3.56 -1.66
C PRO A 147 -6.66 4.94 -1.53
N PHE A 148 -6.40 5.83 -2.47
CA PHE A 148 -7.04 7.15 -2.57
C PHE A 148 -8.27 7.13 -3.44
N GLY A 149 -8.39 6.13 -4.32
CA GLY A 149 -9.55 5.97 -5.18
C GLY A 149 -10.84 5.84 -4.39
N GLY A 150 -11.73 6.83 -4.54
CA GLY A 150 -13.03 6.86 -3.87
C GLY A 150 -13.03 7.47 -2.47
N LEU A 151 -11.90 7.98 -1.93
CA LEU A 151 -11.92 8.71 -0.66
C LEU A 151 -12.88 9.90 -0.75
N GLY A 152 -13.73 10.02 0.26
CA GLY A 152 -14.81 11.00 0.34
C GLY A 152 -14.60 12.10 1.38
N SER A 153 -13.54 12.00 2.22
CA SER A 153 -13.27 12.96 3.27
C SER A 153 -11.79 12.99 3.65
N ALA A 154 -11.27 14.15 4.01
CA ALA A 154 -9.95 14.28 4.63
C ALA A 154 -9.87 13.56 5.99
N LEU A 155 -10.99 13.37 6.65
CA LEU A 155 -11.08 12.61 7.91
C LEU A 155 -10.73 11.11 7.70
N ASP A 156 -10.92 10.57 6.49
CA ASP A 156 -10.47 9.21 6.17
C ASP A 156 -8.96 9.06 6.38
N LEU A 157 -8.19 10.11 6.11
CA LEU A 157 -6.73 10.13 6.28
C LEU A 157 -6.29 10.55 7.69
N ARG A 158 -7.00 11.53 8.29
CA ARG A 158 -6.64 12.17 9.58
C ARG A 158 -7.36 11.59 10.79
N GLY A 159 -8.35 10.71 10.59
CA GLY A 159 -9.19 10.21 11.67
C GLY A 159 -10.22 11.21 12.18
N GLN A 160 -11.01 10.79 13.14
CA GLN A 160 -12.06 11.56 13.77
C GLN A 160 -11.74 11.78 15.24
N SER A 161 -12.12 12.96 15.78
CA SER A 161 -11.97 13.25 17.21
C SER A 161 -12.68 12.19 18.07
N ARG A 162 -12.02 11.73 19.14
CA ARG A 162 -12.55 10.79 20.14
C ARG A 162 -13.84 11.21 20.82
N LEU A 163 -14.28 12.45 20.60
CA LEU A 163 -15.59 12.94 21.09
C LEU A 163 -16.77 12.30 20.33
N HIS A 164 -16.52 11.78 19.12
CA HIS A 164 -17.54 11.05 18.37
C HIS A 164 -17.62 9.59 18.84
N PRO A 165 -18.83 8.99 18.91
CA PRO A 165 -19.02 7.62 19.44
C PRO A 165 -18.20 6.55 18.71
N ASP A 166 -18.17 6.61 17.38
CA ASP A 166 -17.52 5.61 16.52
C ASP A 166 -16.20 6.11 15.93
N ALA A 167 -15.50 7.01 16.67
CA ALA A 167 -14.26 7.59 16.20
C ALA A 167 -13.16 6.53 16.06
N GLU A 168 -12.41 6.63 14.96
CA GLU A 168 -11.24 5.81 14.67
C GLU A 168 -10.09 6.66 14.13
N PRO A 169 -8.84 6.21 14.30
CA PRO A 169 -7.69 6.82 13.62
C PRO A 169 -7.83 6.78 12.10
N GLY A 170 -7.19 7.73 11.44
CA GLY A 170 -7.13 7.78 9.98
C GLY A 170 -6.31 6.66 9.36
N LEU A 171 -6.42 6.55 8.03
CA LEU A 171 -5.74 5.51 7.25
C LEU A 171 -4.22 5.56 7.39
N ILE A 172 -3.62 6.73 7.61
CA ILE A 172 -2.17 6.89 7.82
C ILE A 172 -1.74 6.14 9.07
N ILE A 173 -2.39 6.41 10.20
CA ILE A 173 -2.10 5.75 11.48
C ILE A 173 -2.45 4.25 11.44
N LYS A 174 -3.56 3.88 10.81
CA LYS A 174 -3.92 2.47 10.59
C LYS A 174 -2.86 1.73 9.77
N ALA A 175 -2.28 2.39 8.76
CA ALA A 175 -1.21 1.83 7.94
C ALA A 175 0.08 1.64 8.73
N LEU A 176 0.49 2.60 9.55
CA LEU A 176 1.65 2.48 10.45
C LEU A 176 1.52 1.34 11.45
N LYS A 177 0.34 1.21 12.07
CA LYS A 177 0.05 0.06 12.97
C LYS A 177 0.21 -1.28 12.24
N ARG A 178 -0.31 -1.40 11.00
CA ARG A 178 -0.15 -2.62 10.18
C ARG A 178 1.30 -2.88 9.78
N ALA A 179 2.06 -1.84 9.48
CA ALA A 179 3.47 -1.94 9.16
C ALA A 179 4.30 -2.44 10.34
N GLY A 180 3.98 -2.01 11.55
CA GLY A 180 4.75 -2.31 12.75
C GLY A 180 6.17 -1.70 12.74
N SER A 181 6.43 -0.73 11.85
CA SER A 181 7.66 0.07 11.75
C SER A 181 7.32 1.51 11.40
N ASN A 182 8.15 2.47 11.83
CA ASN A 182 7.97 3.90 11.56
C ASN A 182 8.59 4.34 10.22
N ASN A 183 9.32 3.45 9.54
CA ASN A 183 9.98 3.71 8.25
C ASN A 183 9.47 2.81 7.10
N PRO A 184 8.17 2.52 6.97
CA PRO A 184 7.68 1.69 5.88
C PRO A 184 7.81 2.40 4.53
N VAL A 185 7.70 1.63 3.45
CA VAL A 185 7.31 2.16 2.14
C VAL A 185 5.78 2.25 2.14
N MET A 186 5.26 3.47 2.04
CA MET A 186 3.83 3.77 2.05
C MET A 186 3.39 4.20 0.66
N LEU A 187 2.63 3.35 -0.02
CA LEU A 187 2.10 3.62 -1.36
C LEU A 187 0.78 4.38 -1.24
N LEU A 188 0.74 5.61 -1.73
CA LEU A 188 -0.46 6.44 -1.91
C LEU A 188 -1.01 6.15 -3.31
N ASP A 189 -1.96 5.23 -3.39
CA ASP A 189 -2.39 4.66 -4.68
C ASP A 189 -3.59 5.39 -5.26
N GLU A 190 -3.49 5.77 -6.56
CA GLU A 190 -4.50 6.48 -7.33
C GLU A 190 -4.89 7.85 -6.73
N ILE A 191 -3.88 8.70 -6.39
CA ILE A 191 -4.11 10.04 -5.78
C ILE A 191 -4.95 10.98 -6.65
N ASP A 192 -5.06 10.71 -7.94
CA ASP A 192 -5.88 11.46 -8.91
C ASP A 192 -7.37 11.07 -8.89
N ARG A 193 -7.76 10.03 -8.12
CA ARG A 193 -9.11 9.45 -8.13
C ARG A 193 -9.94 9.70 -6.87
N VAL A 194 -9.60 10.71 -6.10
CA VAL A 194 -10.44 11.17 -4.98
C VAL A 194 -11.76 11.75 -5.48
N THR A 195 -12.81 11.68 -4.65
CA THR A 195 -14.11 12.27 -5.00
C THR A 195 -13.98 13.78 -5.18
N GLU A 196 -14.75 14.34 -6.12
CA GLU A 196 -14.64 15.75 -6.49
C GLU A 196 -14.90 16.69 -5.30
N GLY A 197 -15.93 16.39 -4.50
CA GLY A 197 -16.31 17.22 -3.36
C GLY A 197 -15.29 17.25 -2.22
N ALA A 198 -14.47 16.20 -2.08
CA ALA A 198 -13.45 16.12 -1.01
C ALA A 198 -12.03 16.44 -1.51
N ARG A 199 -11.87 16.71 -2.82
CA ARG A 199 -10.55 16.84 -3.45
C ARG A 199 -9.69 17.92 -2.80
N ALA A 200 -10.23 19.11 -2.59
CA ALA A 200 -9.47 20.22 -2.02
C ALA A 200 -8.92 19.88 -0.62
N ASP A 201 -9.75 19.31 0.24
CA ASP A 201 -9.37 18.95 1.60
C ASP A 201 -8.35 17.79 1.63
N ILE A 202 -8.56 16.77 0.80
CA ILE A 202 -7.62 15.64 0.69
C ILE A 202 -6.28 16.10 0.11
N MET A 203 -6.26 17.01 -0.87
CA MET A 203 -5.01 17.59 -1.39
C MET A 203 -4.29 18.41 -0.32
N GLY A 204 -5.01 19.11 0.57
CA GLY A 204 -4.43 19.78 1.73
C GLY A 204 -3.71 18.81 2.67
N VAL A 205 -4.30 17.65 2.94
CA VAL A 205 -3.64 16.59 3.74
C VAL A 205 -2.42 16.04 3.02
N LEU A 206 -2.49 15.84 1.70
CA LEU A 206 -1.35 15.39 0.92
C LEU A 206 -0.18 16.39 0.95
N VAL A 207 -0.45 17.70 0.87
CA VAL A 207 0.60 18.72 0.99
C VAL A 207 1.36 18.56 2.30
N GLU A 208 0.67 18.36 3.42
CA GLU A 208 1.27 18.17 4.73
C GLU A 208 2.06 16.84 4.83
N LEU A 209 1.49 15.73 4.32
CA LEU A 209 2.15 14.43 4.32
C LEU A 209 3.45 14.42 3.51
N LEU A 210 3.46 15.14 2.39
CA LEU A 210 4.57 15.15 1.44
C LEU A 210 5.58 16.27 1.71
N ASP A 211 5.30 17.15 2.68
CA ASP A 211 6.21 18.21 3.09
C ASP A 211 7.12 17.74 4.23
N PRO A 212 8.45 17.67 4.04
CA PRO A 212 9.38 17.18 5.07
C PRO A 212 9.37 17.98 6.37
N GLU A 213 8.98 19.26 6.32
CA GLU A 213 8.95 20.13 7.51
C GLU A 213 7.67 19.91 8.32
N GLN A 214 6.58 19.50 7.65
CA GLN A 214 5.26 19.32 8.28
C GLN A 214 5.02 17.87 8.68
N ASN A 215 5.48 16.88 7.89
CA ASN A 215 5.18 15.47 8.13
C ASN A 215 5.80 14.91 9.42
N ALA A 216 6.87 15.53 9.94
CA ALA A 216 7.46 15.19 11.23
C ALA A 216 6.51 15.48 12.42
N GLN A 217 5.47 16.30 12.20
CA GLN A 217 4.48 16.70 13.20
C GLN A 217 3.05 16.35 12.78
N PHE A 218 2.89 15.28 12.00
CA PHE A 218 1.58 14.86 11.51
C PHE A 218 0.65 14.52 12.67
N THR A 219 -0.48 15.23 12.75
CA THR A 219 -1.47 15.04 13.82
C THR A 219 -2.72 14.35 13.29
N ASP A 220 -2.97 13.15 13.79
CA ASP A 220 -4.23 12.44 13.63
C ASP A 220 -5.24 12.91 14.69
N HIS A 221 -6.48 13.17 14.29
CA HIS A 221 -7.50 13.73 15.19
C HIS A 221 -7.93 12.77 16.30
N TYR A 222 -7.80 11.44 16.06
CA TYR A 222 -8.08 10.44 17.07
C TYR A 222 -6.97 10.35 18.10
N LEU A 223 -5.71 10.34 17.64
CA LEU A 223 -4.55 10.27 18.53
C LEU A 223 -4.40 11.56 19.35
N ASP A 224 -4.71 12.72 18.75
CA ASP A 224 -4.52 14.04 19.34
C ASP A 224 -3.09 14.20 19.92
N TYR A 225 -2.13 13.67 19.16
CA TYR A 225 -0.70 13.71 19.45
C TYR A 225 0.09 13.55 18.14
N PRO A 226 1.16 14.35 17.91
CA PRO A 226 1.93 14.28 16.68
C PRO A 226 2.67 12.94 16.53
N PHE A 227 2.65 12.42 15.30
CA PHE A 227 3.45 11.26 14.92
C PHE A 227 4.47 11.69 13.85
N ASP A 228 5.73 11.34 14.06
CA ASP A 228 6.80 11.64 13.13
C ASP A 228 6.77 10.69 11.92
N LEU A 229 6.42 11.22 10.74
CA LEU A 229 6.40 10.51 9.47
C LEU A 229 7.66 10.75 8.61
N SER A 230 8.67 11.46 9.12
CA SER A 230 9.88 11.83 8.36
C SER A 230 10.67 10.62 7.85
N GLN A 231 10.53 9.47 8.50
CA GLN A 231 11.20 8.23 8.12
C GLN A 231 10.39 7.37 7.13
N VAL A 232 9.11 7.72 6.89
CA VAL A 232 8.25 7.03 5.92
C VAL A 232 8.71 7.34 4.51
N LEU A 233 8.90 6.30 3.70
CA LEU A 233 9.13 6.48 2.27
C LEU A 233 7.78 6.49 1.54
N PHE A 234 7.29 7.67 1.24
CA PHE A 234 6.09 7.84 0.43
C PHE A 234 6.38 7.58 -1.05
N VAL A 235 5.49 6.84 -1.70
CA VAL A 235 5.47 6.66 -3.15
C VAL A 235 4.02 6.89 -3.60
N ALA A 236 3.82 7.71 -4.61
CA ALA A 236 2.49 7.98 -5.13
C ALA A 236 2.25 7.29 -6.48
N THR A 237 0.99 7.00 -6.80
CA THR A 237 0.59 6.59 -8.14
C THR A 237 -0.60 7.42 -8.62
N GLY A 238 -0.68 7.63 -9.92
CA GLY A 238 -1.82 8.26 -10.58
C GLY A 238 -1.96 7.78 -12.02
N ASN A 239 -3.16 7.93 -12.58
CA ASN A 239 -3.35 7.67 -14.01
C ASN A 239 -3.03 8.93 -14.85
N ASN A 240 -3.24 10.08 -14.25
CA ASN A 240 -2.87 11.39 -14.81
C ASN A 240 -2.70 12.42 -13.67
N THR A 241 -2.19 13.61 -14.01
CA THR A 241 -1.94 14.69 -13.03
C THR A 241 -3.03 15.76 -13.01
N LYS A 242 -4.06 15.66 -13.86
CA LYS A 242 -5.06 16.73 -14.04
C LYS A 242 -5.88 17.06 -12.80
N ASN A 243 -6.12 16.05 -11.96
CA ASN A 243 -6.91 16.17 -10.74
C ASN A 243 -6.05 16.31 -9.47
N VAL A 244 -4.74 16.50 -9.63
CA VAL A 244 -3.80 16.70 -8.50
C VAL A 244 -3.50 18.18 -8.39
N ALA A 245 -3.59 18.74 -7.19
CA ALA A 245 -3.31 20.15 -6.96
C ALA A 245 -1.84 20.49 -7.25
N THR A 246 -1.57 21.67 -7.78
CA THR A 246 -0.21 22.14 -8.11
C THR A 246 0.72 22.06 -6.89
N ALA A 247 0.26 22.44 -5.71
CA ALA A 247 1.04 22.37 -4.49
C ALA A 247 1.48 20.94 -4.11
N VAL A 248 0.71 19.92 -4.49
CA VAL A 248 1.09 18.50 -4.35
C VAL A 248 2.09 18.13 -5.45
N LEU A 249 1.83 18.55 -6.70
CA LEU A 249 2.72 18.25 -7.85
C LEU A 249 4.13 18.79 -7.64
N ASP A 250 4.28 19.97 -7.03
CA ASP A 250 5.57 20.60 -6.74
C ASP A 250 6.45 19.77 -5.78
N ARG A 251 5.86 18.82 -5.06
CA ARG A 251 6.55 17.90 -4.13
C ARG A 251 6.82 16.52 -4.73
N LEU A 252 6.32 16.27 -5.94
CA LEU A 252 6.38 14.96 -6.59
C LEU A 252 7.42 14.96 -7.71
N GLU A 253 8.25 13.94 -7.75
CA GLU A 253 9.02 13.58 -8.93
C GLU A 253 8.19 12.63 -9.80
N ILE A 254 7.69 13.15 -10.92
CA ILE A 254 6.80 12.42 -11.82
C ILE A 254 7.62 11.51 -12.74
N ILE A 255 7.42 10.20 -12.60
CA ILE A 255 7.96 9.18 -13.48
C ILE A 255 6.84 8.68 -14.39
N GLN A 256 6.97 8.94 -15.70
CA GLN A 256 6.00 8.46 -16.68
C GLN A 256 6.18 6.96 -16.93
N MET A 257 5.12 6.20 -16.70
CA MET A 257 5.07 4.77 -16.94
C MET A 257 4.69 4.52 -18.40
N PRO A 258 5.58 3.93 -19.21
CA PRO A 258 5.26 3.64 -20.60
C PRO A 258 4.18 2.56 -20.71
N SER A 259 3.48 2.55 -21.86
CA SER A 259 2.66 1.40 -22.25
C SER A 259 3.55 0.27 -22.74
N TYR A 260 3.13 -0.96 -22.49
CA TYR A 260 3.84 -2.12 -23.02
C TYR A 260 3.61 -2.30 -24.52
N THR A 261 4.65 -2.67 -25.25
CA THR A 261 4.52 -3.16 -26.63
C THR A 261 3.93 -4.58 -26.64
N ASP A 262 3.49 -5.05 -27.81
CA ASP A 262 2.95 -6.41 -27.89
C ASP A 262 4.01 -7.47 -27.61
N GLU A 263 5.24 -7.24 -28.06
CA GLU A 263 6.38 -8.11 -27.78
C GLU A 263 6.67 -8.20 -26.28
N GLU A 264 6.66 -7.05 -25.58
CA GLU A 264 6.81 -7.02 -24.12
C GLU A 264 5.67 -7.76 -23.41
N LYS A 265 4.42 -7.54 -23.86
CA LYS A 265 3.25 -8.27 -23.32
C LYS A 265 3.36 -9.77 -23.52
N ILE A 266 3.79 -10.22 -24.68
CA ILE A 266 4.01 -11.65 -24.96
C ILE A 266 5.09 -12.21 -24.03
N ALA A 267 6.20 -11.50 -23.87
CA ALA A 267 7.26 -11.90 -22.96
C ALA A 267 6.78 -11.98 -21.50
N ILE A 268 6.06 -10.96 -21.03
CA ILE A 268 5.45 -10.93 -19.69
C ILE A 268 4.46 -12.09 -19.51
N ALA A 269 3.59 -12.31 -20.51
CA ALA A 269 2.63 -13.39 -20.48
C ALA A 269 3.29 -14.76 -20.30
N LYS A 270 4.33 -15.03 -21.10
CA LYS A 270 5.03 -16.32 -21.06
C LYS A 270 5.86 -16.54 -19.80
N GLN A 271 6.61 -15.52 -19.39
CA GLN A 271 7.61 -15.66 -18.33
C GLN A 271 7.02 -15.53 -16.92
N TYR A 272 5.99 -14.70 -16.76
CA TYR A 272 5.48 -14.33 -15.43
C TYR A 272 4.01 -14.72 -15.23
N MET A 273 3.13 -14.39 -16.20
CA MET A 273 1.69 -14.51 -15.97
C MET A 273 1.20 -15.95 -16.15
N LEU A 274 1.55 -16.61 -17.25
CA LEU A 274 1.06 -17.96 -17.55
C LEU A 274 1.43 -18.97 -16.45
N PRO A 275 2.69 -19.03 -15.96
CA PRO A 275 3.05 -19.96 -14.88
C PRO A 275 2.25 -19.69 -13.59
N LYS A 276 2.04 -18.40 -13.25
CA LYS A 276 1.26 -18.00 -12.10
C LYS A 276 -0.21 -18.40 -12.22
N VAL A 277 -0.84 -18.05 -13.35
CA VAL A 277 -2.26 -18.35 -13.63
C VAL A 277 -2.52 -19.85 -13.63
N LEU A 278 -1.65 -20.64 -14.23
CA LEU A 278 -1.75 -22.10 -14.21
C LEU A 278 -1.71 -22.64 -12.78
N ALA A 279 -0.73 -22.21 -11.99
CA ALA A 279 -0.60 -22.64 -10.60
C ALA A 279 -1.84 -22.25 -9.75
N GLU A 280 -2.36 -21.03 -9.90
CA GLU A 280 -3.55 -20.55 -9.21
C GLU A 280 -4.83 -21.30 -9.63
N SER A 281 -4.86 -21.80 -10.88
CA SER A 281 -5.97 -22.64 -11.41
C SER A 281 -5.79 -24.13 -11.11
N GLY A 282 -4.77 -24.54 -10.36
CA GLY A 282 -4.48 -25.94 -10.07
C GLY A 282 -3.94 -26.73 -11.28
N LEU A 283 -3.43 -26.03 -12.29
CA LEU A 283 -2.84 -26.60 -13.52
C LEU A 283 -1.31 -26.56 -13.47
N SER A 284 -0.68 -27.44 -14.23
CA SER A 284 0.76 -27.43 -14.47
C SER A 284 1.08 -26.95 -15.90
N GLN A 285 2.36 -26.66 -16.16
CA GLN A 285 2.82 -26.31 -17.52
C GLN A 285 2.60 -27.44 -18.53
N ASP A 286 2.53 -28.69 -18.07
CA ASP A 286 2.28 -29.85 -18.91
C ASP A 286 0.83 -29.92 -19.41
N ASN A 287 -0.08 -29.21 -18.76
CA ASN A 287 -1.50 -29.20 -19.15
C ASN A 287 -1.78 -28.29 -20.34
N LEU A 288 -0.93 -27.30 -20.62
CA LEU A 288 -1.19 -26.29 -21.63
C LEU A 288 0.04 -25.94 -22.47
N THR A 289 -0.08 -26.14 -23.77
CA THR A 289 0.87 -25.64 -24.79
C THR A 289 0.16 -24.61 -25.67
N ILE A 290 0.84 -23.52 -25.99
CA ILE A 290 0.30 -22.40 -26.79
C ILE A 290 1.21 -22.17 -27.98
N ASP A 291 0.66 -22.23 -29.20
CA ASP A 291 1.40 -21.92 -30.42
C ASP A 291 1.90 -20.48 -30.46
N GLU A 292 3.11 -20.28 -30.95
CA GLU A 292 3.69 -18.92 -31.06
C GLU A 292 2.83 -17.96 -31.89
N SER A 293 2.20 -18.48 -32.94
CA SER A 293 1.39 -17.68 -33.87
C SER A 293 0.11 -17.09 -33.28
N ILE A 294 -0.33 -17.58 -32.14
CA ILE A 294 -1.60 -17.13 -31.53
C ILE A 294 -1.42 -16.12 -30.41
N TRP A 295 -0.21 -15.91 -29.90
CA TRP A 295 0.06 -14.93 -28.85
C TRP A 295 -0.45 -13.52 -29.18
N PRO A 296 -0.33 -12.98 -30.41
CA PRO A 296 -0.91 -11.69 -30.76
C PRO A 296 -2.42 -11.62 -30.53
N LYS A 297 -3.17 -12.72 -30.72
CA LYS A 297 -4.61 -12.77 -30.45
C LYS A 297 -4.94 -12.80 -28.96
N ILE A 298 -4.09 -13.45 -28.16
CA ILE A 298 -4.22 -13.50 -26.69
C ILE A 298 -3.91 -12.11 -26.08
N VAL A 299 -2.90 -11.42 -26.61
CA VAL A 299 -2.47 -10.09 -26.13
C VAL A 299 -3.47 -8.99 -26.50
N ARG A 300 -4.15 -9.12 -27.63
CA ARG A 300 -5.12 -8.13 -28.12
C ARG A 300 -6.50 -8.72 -28.40
N PRO A 301 -7.20 -9.29 -27.41
CA PRO A 301 -8.50 -9.90 -27.65
C PRO A 301 -9.57 -8.87 -28.04
N LEU A 302 -9.46 -7.61 -27.54
CA LEU A 302 -10.40 -6.51 -27.77
C LEU A 302 -9.80 -5.30 -28.48
N GLY A 303 -8.58 -5.40 -29.04
CA GLY A 303 -7.85 -4.31 -29.66
C GLY A 303 -6.78 -3.70 -28.77
N PHE A 304 -6.55 -2.37 -28.86
CA PHE A 304 -5.48 -1.71 -28.10
C PHE A 304 -5.77 -1.66 -26.61
N ASP A 305 -4.84 -2.15 -25.82
CA ASP A 305 -4.78 -2.01 -24.37
C ASP A 305 -3.35 -1.59 -23.97
N ALA A 306 -3.21 -0.53 -23.19
CA ALA A 306 -1.92 0.00 -22.76
C ALA A 306 -1.25 -0.88 -21.70
N GLY A 307 -2.04 -1.63 -20.93
CA GLY A 307 -1.60 -2.42 -19.79
C GLY A 307 -1.64 -3.93 -20.02
N ILE A 308 -1.52 -4.65 -18.91
CA ILE A 308 -1.51 -6.13 -18.89
C ILE A 308 -2.72 -6.73 -18.15
N ARG A 309 -3.66 -5.90 -17.63
CA ARG A 309 -4.83 -6.42 -16.88
C ARG A 309 -5.78 -7.24 -17.76
N THR A 310 -6.03 -6.78 -19.00
CA THR A 310 -6.86 -7.53 -19.94
C THR A 310 -6.18 -8.85 -20.33
N LEU A 311 -4.87 -8.83 -20.51
CA LEU A 311 -4.08 -10.03 -20.78
C LEU A 311 -4.17 -11.03 -19.62
N GLU A 312 -4.03 -10.59 -18.37
CA GLU A 312 -4.20 -11.43 -17.18
C GLU A 312 -5.58 -12.09 -17.16
N ARG A 313 -6.65 -11.31 -17.32
CA ARG A 313 -8.03 -11.83 -17.39
C ARG A 313 -8.23 -12.82 -18.56
N THR A 314 -7.57 -12.58 -19.68
CA THR A 314 -7.64 -13.49 -20.83
C THR A 314 -7.01 -14.82 -20.49
N LEU A 315 -5.83 -14.82 -19.87
CA LEU A 315 -5.14 -16.04 -19.44
C LEU A 315 -5.92 -16.77 -18.34
N ASP A 316 -6.49 -16.05 -17.36
CA ASP A 316 -7.35 -16.62 -16.32
C ASP A 316 -8.58 -17.32 -16.95
N GLY A 317 -9.22 -16.66 -17.93
CA GLY A 317 -10.36 -17.23 -18.64
C GLY A 317 -9.98 -18.50 -19.42
N VAL A 318 -8.82 -18.52 -20.07
CA VAL A 318 -8.30 -19.71 -20.77
C VAL A 318 -8.04 -20.83 -19.77
N ALA A 319 -7.33 -20.56 -18.68
CA ALA A 319 -7.03 -21.57 -17.66
C ALA A 319 -8.30 -22.11 -16.99
N GLY A 320 -9.28 -21.27 -16.71
CA GLY A 320 -10.55 -21.66 -16.13
C GLY A 320 -11.37 -22.60 -17.04
N LYS A 321 -11.40 -22.32 -18.38
CA LYS A 321 -12.06 -23.22 -19.34
C LYS A 321 -11.36 -24.58 -19.41
N ILE A 322 -10.02 -24.61 -19.42
CA ILE A 322 -9.22 -25.84 -19.41
C ILE A 322 -9.46 -26.63 -18.11
N ALA A 323 -9.41 -25.98 -16.97
CA ALA A 323 -9.69 -26.63 -15.67
C ALA A 323 -11.09 -27.25 -15.63
N LYS A 324 -12.11 -26.57 -16.17
CA LYS A 324 -13.47 -27.09 -16.30
C LYS A 324 -13.52 -28.36 -17.14
N GLU A 325 -12.81 -28.42 -18.28
CA GLU A 325 -12.78 -29.62 -19.14
C GLU A 325 -12.09 -30.79 -18.44
N ILE A 326 -10.96 -30.55 -17.76
CA ILE A 326 -10.23 -31.59 -17.00
C ILE A 326 -11.14 -32.18 -15.90
N VAL A 327 -11.81 -31.33 -15.11
CA VAL A 327 -12.71 -31.77 -14.05
C VAL A 327 -13.93 -32.50 -14.61
N GLY A 328 -14.39 -32.12 -15.80
CA GLY A 328 -15.46 -32.79 -16.53
C GLY A 328 -15.08 -34.15 -17.13
N GLY A 329 -13.86 -34.66 -16.89
CA GLY A 329 -13.38 -35.93 -17.42
C GLY A 329 -12.80 -35.87 -18.84
N GLY A 330 -12.52 -34.65 -19.35
CA GLY A 330 -11.88 -34.44 -20.66
C GLY A 330 -10.37 -34.68 -20.67
N SER A 331 -9.72 -34.21 -21.72
CA SER A 331 -8.26 -34.29 -21.86
C SER A 331 -7.53 -33.60 -20.71
N LYS A 332 -6.36 -34.11 -20.34
CA LYS A 332 -5.45 -33.47 -19.37
C LYS A 332 -4.39 -32.60 -20.05
N GLN A 333 -4.28 -32.67 -21.37
CA GLN A 333 -3.32 -31.90 -22.15
C GLN A 333 -4.04 -31.13 -23.25
N PHE A 334 -3.75 -29.86 -23.35
CA PHE A 334 -4.37 -28.92 -24.28
C PHE A 334 -3.29 -28.24 -25.12
N HIS A 335 -3.52 -28.23 -26.42
CA HIS A 335 -2.69 -27.48 -27.34
C HIS A 335 -3.53 -26.42 -28.04
N LEU A 336 -3.27 -25.16 -27.70
CA LEU A 336 -3.97 -24.02 -28.29
C LEU A 336 -3.33 -23.61 -29.62
N THR A 337 -4.14 -23.62 -30.65
CA THR A 337 -3.77 -23.32 -32.02
C THR A 337 -4.71 -22.27 -32.62
N ALA A 338 -4.41 -21.76 -33.82
CA ALA A 338 -5.26 -20.82 -34.53
C ALA A 338 -6.68 -21.36 -34.80
N ALA A 339 -6.85 -22.70 -34.86
CA ALA A 339 -8.13 -23.33 -35.13
C ALA A 339 -9.05 -23.37 -33.90
N ASN A 340 -8.50 -23.57 -32.69
CA ASN A 340 -9.31 -23.79 -31.49
C ASN A 340 -9.28 -22.65 -30.48
N ILE A 341 -8.36 -21.69 -30.58
CA ILE A 341 -8.19 -20.61 -29.60
C ILE A 341 -9.51 -19.85 -29.30
N LYS A 342 -10.39 -19.69 -30.27
CA LYS A 342 -11.68 -19.00 -30.09
C LYS A 342 -12.58 -19.64 -29.05
N ASN A 343 -12.47 -20.96 -28.85
CA ASN A 343 -13.27 -21.69 -27.86
C ASN A 343 -12.80 -21.41 -26.42
N TYR A 344 -11.52 -21.06 -26.27
CA TYR A 344 -10.89 -20.84 -24.98
C TYR A 344 -10.77 -19.37 -24.59
N LEU A 345 -10.80 -18.45 -25.54
CA LEU A 345 -10.85 -17.02 -25.19
C LEU A 345 -12.13 -16.72 -24.39
N PRO A 346 -12.06 -15.84 -23.39
CA PRO A 346 -13.26 -15.40 -22.68
C PRO A 346 -14.18 -14.61 -23.62
N ASP A 347 -15.49 -14.74 -23.37
CA ASP A 347 -16.51 -13.90 -24.00
C ASP A 347 -16.54 -12.57 -23.25
N TYR A 348 -16.26 -11.47 -23.94
CA TYR A 348 -16.20 -10.12 -23.38
C TYR A 348 -17.50 -9.35 -23.70
#